data_c32763d74d98ffd0d1cfe3063b0a9e9b
#
_entry.id   c32763d74d98ffd0d1cfe3063b0a9e9b
#
_cell.length_a   1.000
_cell.length_b   1.000
_cell.length_c   1.000
_cell.angle_alpha   90.00
_cell.angle_beta   90.00
_cell.angle_gamma   90.00
#
_symmetry.space_group_name_H-M   'P 1'
#
loop_
_entity.id
_entity.type
_entity.pdbx_description
1 polymer ?
#
loop_
_entity_poly.entity_id
_entity_poly.type
_entity_poly.pdbx_seq_one_letter_code
_entity_poly.pdbx_strand_id
1 'polypeptide(L)'
;MSSVTIGERVDGGVYIDVGGRRIWHFCGGDPSGPPVVLLHGAFGSASTWGAQFTDFARAGMSIFAPERSGHGHSPDHVGPFTLDDMVAETIAYLEGVVGAPAHLVGWSDGAVIALLIARRRPDLVNRVVATSSHVNQAGQDAAEFLDLIRSRHPATVEFLRDGYVAVTPDGPDHFGVVYGKTLAMLEREPDLELSVLAGVVAPTLVVAPDHGVARLDHVLEMVRALPNGRLAVLPGTHILPVEAPELFNPLVISYLAAEPPDHWVP
;
A
#
# COMPACT_ATOMS: atom_id res chain seq x y z
N MET A 1 -16.07 -12.00 14.78
CA MET A 1 -14.66 -11.96 14.35
C MET A 1 -14.11 -10.65 14.86
N SER A 2 -13.03 -10.66 15.64
CA SER A 2 -12.39 -9.42 16.09
C SER A 2 -11.79 -8.72 14.86
N SER A 3 -12.11 -7.45 14.67
CA SER A 3 -11.43 -6.61 13.69
C SER A 3 -9.96 -6.48 14.12
N VAL A 4 -9.03 -6.81 13.25
CA VAL A 4 -7.61 -6.55 13.49
C VAL A 4 -7.40 -5.05 13.35
N THR A 5 -6.87 -4.41 14.36
CA THR A 5 -6.55 -2.97 14.36
C THR A 5 -5.15 -2.75 13.80
N ILE A 6 -4.88 -1.55 13.27
CA ILE A 6 -3.52 -1.18 12.83
C ILE A 6 -2.55 -1.36 14.01
N GLY A 7 -1.44 -2.08 13.79
CA GLY A 7 -0.45 -2.38 14.83
C GLY A 7 -0.72 -3.65 15.64
N GLU A 8 -1.88 -4.30 15.50
CA GLU A 8 -2.10 -5.61 16.11
C GLU A 8 -1.40 -6.72 15.31
N ARG A 9 -0.96 -7.75 16.05
CA ARG A 9 -0.34 -8.92 15.45
C ARG A 9 -1.34 -9.67 14.58
N VAL A 10 -0.97 -9.93 13.32
CA VAL A 10 -1.71 -10.82 12.42
C VAL A 10 -1.19 -12.23 12.62
N ASP A 11 -2.01 -13.10 13.18
CA ASP A 11 -1.62 -14.50 13.36
C ASP A 11 -1.58 -15.25 12.03
N GLY A 12 -0.64 -16.18 11.90
CA GLY A 12 -0.52 -17.06 10.75
C GLY A 12 0.42 -16.61 9.65
N GLY A 13 1.11 -15.47 9.82
CA GLY A 13 2.17 -15.07 8.90
C GLY A 13 3.49 -15.83 9.16
N VAL A 14 4.35 -15.83 8.16
CA VAL A 14 5.64 -16.54 8.18
C VAL A 14 6.76 -15.69 7.61
N TYR A 15 7.99 -16.00 8.00
CA TYR A 15 9.18 -15.42 7.39
C TYR A 15 9.57 -16.16 6.11
N ILE A 16 9.99 -15.40 5.11
CA ILE A 16 10.48 -15.89 3.82
C ILE A 16 11.72 -15.10 3.40
N ASP A 17 12.52 -15.67 2.52
CA ASP A 17 13.65 -14.98 1.90
C ASP A 17 13.26 -14.44 0.52
N VAL A 18 13.41 -13.14 0.33
CA VAL A 18 13.08 -12.42 -0.91
C VAL A 18 14.26 -11.57 -1.33
N GLY A 19 14.86 -11.86 -2.48
CA GLY A 19 15.97 -11.07 -3.00
C GLY A 19 17.18 -10.96 -2.04
N GLY A 20 17.39 -11.98 -1.19
CA GLY A 20 18.43 -11.99 -0.16
C GLY A 20 18.04 -11.24 1.13
N ARG A 21 16.80 -10.82 1.27
CA ARG A 21 16.24 -10.22 2.50
C ARG A 21 15.24 -11.16 3.14
N ARG A 22 15.25 -11.24 4.45
CA ARG A 22 14.24 -11.95 5.22
C ARG A 22 13.07 -10.99 5.50
N ILE A 23 11.92 -11.28 4.93
CA ILE A 23 10.69 -10.54 5.18
C ILE A 23 9.62 -11.44 5.79
N TRP A 24 8.67 -10.84 6.46
CA TRP A 24 7.49 -11.52 6.96
C TRP A 24 6.31 -11.25 6.02
N HIS A 25 5.46 -12.25 5.80
CA HIS A 25 4.23 -12.08 5.05
C HIS A 25 3.07 -12.86 5.64
N PHE A 26 1.87 -12.37 5.43
CA PHE A 26 0.63 -13.10 5.65
C PHE A 26 0.09 -13.58 4.30
N CYS A 27 -0.41 -14.83 4.28
CA CYS A 27 -1.16 -15.36 3.16
C CYS A 27 -2.50 -15.89 3.65
N GLY A 28 -3.56 -15.72 2.84
CA GLY A 28 -4.90 -16.15 3.20
C GLY A 28 -5.83 -16.27 1.99
N GLY A 29 -7.09 -16.57 2.26
CA GLY A 29 -8.11 -16.71 1.22
C GLY A 29 -8.03 -18.03 0.46
N ASP A 30 -8.51 -18.04 -0.79
CA ASP A 30 -8.52 -19.23 -1.65
C ASP A 30 -7.20 -19.31 -2.43
N PRO A 31 -6.34 -20.33 -2.18
CA PRO A 31 -5.07 -20.45 -2.88
C PRO A 31 -5.20 -20.69 -4.40
N SER A 32 -6.38 -21.06 -4.89
CA SER A 32 -6.68 -21.21 -6.31
C SER A 32 -7.30 -19.96 -6.93
N GLY A 33 -7.62 -18.97 -6.12
CA GLY A 33 -8.23 -17.73 -6.56
C GLY A 33 -7.23 -16.75 -7.20
N PRO A 34 -7.72 -15.65 -7.79
CA PRO A 34 -6.85 -14.62 -8.35
C PRO A 34 -5.96 -14.02 -7.26
N PRO A 35 -4.64 -13.91 -7.50
CA PRO A 35 -3.72 -13.35 -6.52
C PRO A 35 -3.96 -11.85 -6.33
N VAL A 36 -4.06 -11.42 -5.07
CA VAL A 36 -4.14 -10.01 -4.66
C VAL A 36 -3.03 -9.74 -3.66
N VAL A 37 -2.16 -8.79 -3.96
CA VAL A 37 -1.06 -8.35 -3.10
C VAL A 37 -1.42 -7.02 -2.47
N LEU A 38 -1.44 -6.98 -1.14
CA LEU A 38 -1.81 -5.82 -0.32
C LEU A 38 -0.53 -5.12 0.15
N LEU A 39 -0.28 -3.90 -0.34
CA LEU A 39 0.92 -3.12 -0.09
C LEU A 39 0.63 -1.99 0.90
N HIS A 40 1.11 -2.12 2.14
CA HIS A 40 0.91 -1.14 3.21
C HIS A 40 1.63 0.18 2.96
N GLY A 41 1.23 1.25 3.66
CA GLY A 41 1.87 2.56 3.64
C GLY A 41 3.10 2.66 4.56
N ALA A 42 3.65 3.87 4.70
CA ALA A 42 4.72 4.17 5.66
C ALA A 42 4.28 3.80 7.08
N PHE A 43 5.22 3.29 7.88
CA PHE A 43 4.97 2.80 9.25
C PHE A 43 3.92 1.69 9.36
N GLY A 44 3.39 1.19 8.24
CA GLY A 44 2.37 0.16 8.20
C GLY A 44 2.94 -1.25 8.33
N SER A 45 2.04 -2.21 8.34
CA SER A 45 2.32 -3.65 8.35
C SER A 45 1.17 -4.40 7.67
N ALA A 46 1.20 -5.72 7.64
CA ALA A 46 0.08 -6.53 7.15
C ALA A 46 -1.22 -6.25 7.93
N SER A 47 -1.13 -5.89 9.23
CA SER A 47 -2.30 -5.55 10.05
C SER A 47 -3.07 -4.32 9.56
N THR A 48 -2.44 -3.44 8.78
CA THR A 48 -3.11 -2.33 8.11
C THR A 48 -4.30 -2.80 7.26
N TRP A 49 -4.21 -4.01 6.71
CA TRP A 49 -5.21 -4.63 5.85
C TRP A 49 -6.19 -5.58 6.58
N GLY A 50 -6.16 -5.58 7.91
CA GLY A 50 -6.99 -6.49 8.73
C GLY A 50 -8.48 -6.43 8.40
N ALA A 51 -9.02 -5.24 8.08
CA ALA A 51 -10.41 -5.05 7.69
C ALA A 51 -10.74 -5.59 6.27
N GLN A 52 -9.76 -5.89 5.44
CA GLN A 52 -9.91 -6.37 4.07
C GLN A 52 -9.87 -7.90 3.98
N PHE A 53 -9.09 -8.58 4.82
CA PHE A 53 -8.81 -10.01 4.70
C PHE A 53 -10.06 -10.89 4.59
N THR A 54 -11.02 -10.68 5.47
CA THR A 54 -12.24 -11.50 5.50
C THR A 54 -13.08 -11.34 4.23
N ASP A 55 -13.26 -10.12 3.76
CA ASP A 55 -14.11 -9.83 2.61
C ASP A 55 -13.44 -10.27 1.30
N PHE A 56 -12.14 -10.07 1.16
CA PHE A 56 -11.36 -10.52 0.00
C PHE A 56 -11.30 -12.06 -0.06
N ALA A 57 -11.13 -12.73 1.09
CA ALA A 57 -11.20 -14.18 1.15
C ALA A 57 -12.59 -14.72 0.77
N ARG A 58 -13.67 -14.06 1.23
CA ARG A 58 -15.05 -14.43 0.83
C ARG A 58 -15.33 -14.21 -0.64
N ALA A 59 -14.64 -13.24 -1.25
CA ALA A 59 -14.69 -13.00 -2.69
C ALA A 59 -13.88 -14.03 -3.51
N GLY A 60 -13.26 -15.02 -2.87
CA GLY A 60 -12.52 -16.10 -3.52
C GLY A 60 -11.11 -15.67 -3.98
N MET A 61 -10.52 -14.63 -3.38
CA MET A 61 -9.19 -14.16 -3.73
C MET A 61 -8.10 -14.91 -2.95
N SER A 62 -6.93 -15.09 -3.58
CA SER A 62 -5.70 -15.52 -2.92
C SER A 62 -4.95 -14.27 -2.43
N ILE A 63 -4.83 -14.10 -1.12
CA ILE A 63 -4.37 -12.87 -0.49
C ILE A 63 -2.92 -13.00 -0.08
N PHE A 64 -2.11 -12.02 -0.42
CA PHE A 64 -0.71 -11.86 -0.03
C PHE A 64 -0.51 -10.47 0.58
N ALA A 65 -0.01 -10.41 1.80
CA ALA A 65 0.29 -9.16 2.49
C ALA A 65 1.74 -9.19 3.02
N PRO A 66 2.72 -8.88 2.15
CA PRO A 66 4.11 -8.78 2.58
C PRO A 66 4.33 -7.53 3.42
N GLU A 67 5.19 -7.65 4.43
CA GLU A 67 5.74 -6.52 5.17
C GLU A 67 7.11 -6.19 4.62
N ARG A 68 7.28 -4.95 4.13
CA ARG A 68 8.56 -4.50 3.59
C ARG A 68 9.64 -4.46 4.67
N SER A 69 10.90 -4.62 4.27
CA SER A 69 12.05 -4.50 5.18
C SER A 69 11.95 -3.26 6.08
N GLY A 70 12.17 -3.44 7.38
CA GLY A 70 12.05 -2.40 8.40
C GLY A 70 10.62 -2.07 8.83
N HIS A 71 9.62 -2.83 8.40
CA HIS A 71 8.21 -2.61 8.74
C HIS A 71 7.61 -3.87 9.37
N GLY A 72 6.73 -3.67 10.36
CA GLY A 72 6.06 -4.78 11.03
C GLY A 72 7.03 -5.80 11.62
N HIS A 73 6.85 -7.08 11.24
CA HIS A 73 7.72 -8.19 11.65
C HIS A 73 8.99 -8.32 10.80
N SER A 74 9.12 -7.57 9.70
CA SER A 74 10.28 -7.66 8.81
C SER A 74 11.44 -6.86 9.37
N PRO A 75 12.65 -7.48 9.53
CA PRO A 75 13.81 -6.77 10.05
C PRO A 75 14.23 -5.63 9.12
N ASP A 76 14.83 -4.60 9.71
CA ASP A 76 15.43 -3.50 8.97
C ASP A 76 16.66 -3.96 8.18
N HIS A 77 17.04 -3.20 7.19
CA HIS A 77 18.24 -3.42 6.38
C HIS A 77 19.22 -2.25 6.47
N VAL A 78 20.47 -2.48 6.10
CA VAL A 78 21.48 -1.44 6.03
C VAL A 78 21.18 -0.49 4.87
N GLY A 79 21.26 0.81 5.12
CA GLY A 79 21.03 1.87 4.11
C GLY A 79 19.71 2.62 4.30
N PRO A 80 19.45 3.62 3.47
CA PRO A 80 18.23 4.42 3.53
C PRO A 80 17.03 3.65 3.00
N PHE A 81 15.82 4.08 3.37
CA PHE A 81 14.62 3.68 2.66
C PHE A 81 14.46 4.53 1.40
N THR A 82 14.12 3.88 0.29
CA THR A 82 13.78 4.50 -0.98
C THR A 82 12.64 3.76 -1.65
N LEU A 83 11.82 4.45 -2.44
CA LEU A 83 10.77 3.79 -3.22
C LEU A 83 11.37 2.79 -4.23
N ASP A 84 12.52 3.11 -4.82
CA ASP A 84 13.20 2.21 -5.77
C ASP A 84 13.59 0.87 -5.14
N ASP A 85 14.12 0.89 -3.93
CA ASP A 85 14.50 -0.32 -3.20
C ASP A 85 13.26 -1.13 -2.78
N MET A 86 12.20 -0.45 -2.31
CA MET A 86 10.93 -1.10 -1.97
C MET A 86 10.23 -1.72 -3.19
N VAL A 87 10.31 -1.06 -4.34
CA VAL A 87 9.82 -1.61 -5.62
C VAL A 87 10.61 -2.85 -6.02
N ALA A 88 11.94 -2.82 -5.91
CA ALA A 88 12.78 -3.97 -6.24
C ALA A 88 12.49 -5.16 -5.32
N GLU A 89 12.35 -4.94 -4.01
CA GLU A 89 11.97 -5.98 -3.04
C GLU A 89 10.59 -6.56 -3.37
N THR A 90 9.61 -5.71 -3.69
CA THR A 90 8.25 -6.17 -4.01
C THR A 90 8.21 -6.92 -5.36
N ILE A 91 9.00 -6.53 -6.36
CA ILE A 91 9.13 -7.28 -7.61
C ILE A 91 9.70 -8.68 -7.33
N ALA A 92 10.76 -8.78 -6.54
CA ALA A 92 11.34 -10.07 -6.16
C ALA A 92 10.32 -10.95 -5.39
N TYR A 93 9.46 -10.33 -4.57
CA TYR A 93 8.35 -11.02 -3.89
C TYR A 93 7.32 -11.56 -4.90
N LEU A 94 6.90 -10.76 -5.87
CA LEU A 94 5.96 -11.17 -6.91
C LEU A 94 6.51 -12.35 -7.72
N GLU A 95 7.78 -12.30 -8.10
CA GLU A 95 8.43 -13.36 -8.87
C GLU A 95 8.65 -14.66 -8.07
N GLY A 96 9.16 -14.53 -6.84
CA GLY A 96 9.61 -15.67 -6.06
C GLY A 96 8.53 -16.33 -5.20
N VAL A 97 7.50 -15.58 -4.81
CA VAL A 97 6.48 -16.02 -3.85
C VAL A 97 5.10 -16.13 -4.48
N VAL A 98 4.65 -15.08 -5.16
CA VAL A 98 3.33 -15.10 -5.83
C VAL A 98 3.36 -15.97 -7.08
N GLY A 99 4.41 -15.85 -7.89
CA GLY A 99 4.68 -16.71 -9.05
C GLY A 99 3.70 -16.59 -10.20
N ALA A 100 2.82 -15.59 -10.18
CA ALA A 100 1.81 -15.31 -11.20
C ALA A 100 1.50 -13.81 -11.25
N PRO A 101 0.97 -13.28 -12.38
CA PRO A 101 0.47 -11.93 -12.42
C PRO A 101 -0.63 -11.70 -11.37
N ALA A 102 -0.51 -10.62 -10.60
CA ALA A 102 -1.37 -10.33 -9.47
C ALA A 102 -2.10 -8.99 -9.59
N HIS A 103 -3.18 -8.83 -8.86
CA HIS A 103 -3.74 -7.52 -8.56
C HIS A 103 -2.93 -6.88 -7.44
N LEU A 104 -2.59 -5.60 -7.58
CA LEU A 104 -1.90 -4.85 -6.54
C LEU A 104 -2.86 -3.84 -5.92
N VAL A 105 -3.05 -3.93 -4.61
CA VAL A 105 -3.83 -2.96 -3.84
C VAL A 105 -2.87 -2.25 -2.90
N GLY A 106 -2.58 -1.01 -3.18
CA GLY A 106 -1.63 -0.21 -2.43
C GLY A 106 -2.28 0.95 -1.68
N TRP A 107 -1.77 1.24 -0.49
CA TRP A 107 -2.18 2.36 0.33
C TRP A 107 -0.97 3.28 0.60
N SER A 108 -1.13 4.59 0.38
CA SER A 108 -0.07 5.59 0.61
C SER A 108 1.19 5.27 -0.22
N ASP A 109 2.37 5.09 0.38
CA ASP A 109 3.58 4.64 -0.36
C ASP A 109 3.34 3.34 -1.10
N GLY A 110 2.58 2.40 -0.51
CA GLY A 110 2.21 1.14 -1.17
C GLY A 110 1.48 1.36 -2.49
N ALA A 111 0.71 2.44 -2.63
CA ALA A 111 0.07 2.82 -3.88
C ALA A 111 1.09 3.29 -4.93
N VAL A 112 2.06 4.12 -4.52
CA VAL A 112 3.15 4.56 -5.41
C VAL A 112 3.99 3.36 -5.86
N ILE A 113 4.33 2.46 -4.93
CA ILE A 113 5.05 1.22 -5.22
C ILE A 113 4.28 0.38 -6.24
N ALA A 114 2.96 0.19 -6.06
CA ALA A 114 2.12 -0.54 -7.01
C ALA A 114 2.14 0.06 -8.42
N LEU A 115 2.04 1.39 -8.53
CA LEU A 115 2.12 2.11 -9.82
C LEU A 115 3.48 1.94 -10.48
N LEU A 116 4.57 2.06 -9.71
CA LEU A 116 5.94 1.88 -10.22
C LEU A 116 6.21 0.44 -10.67
N ILE A 117 5.70 -0.56 -9.95
CA ILE A 117 5.78 -1.97 -10.36
C ILE A 117 5.01 -2.18 -11.67
N ALA A 118 3.75 -1.72 -11.75
CA ALA A 118 2.93 -1.85 -12.94
C ALA A 118 3.57 -1.21 -14.18
N ARG A 119 4.32 -0.12 -14.00
CA ARG A 119 5.10 0.51 -15.07
C ARG A 119 6.34 -0.29 -15.46
N ARG A 120 7.11 -0.82 -14.46
CA ARG A 120 8.40 -1.50 -14.70
C ARG A 120 8.23 -2.94 -15.13
N ARG A 121 7.21 -3.61 -14.61
CA ARG A 121 6.91 -5.04 -14.79
C ARG A 121 5.42 -5.25 -15.07
N PRO A 122 4.92 -4.73 -16.22
CA PRO A 122 3.51 -4.90 -16.59
C PRO A 122 3.10 -6.38 -16.74
N ASP A 123 4.05 -7.25 -16.97
CA ASP A 123 3.87 -8.70 -17.03
C ASP A 123 3.48 -9.34 -15.67
N LEU A 124 3.76 -8.68 -14.55
CA LEU A 124 3.44 -9.14 -13.19
C LEU A 124 2.14 -8.56 -12.63
N VAL A 125 1.48 -7.64 -13.35
CA VAL A 125 0.37 -6.86 -12.78
C VAL A 125 -0.89 -6.98 -13.65
N ASN A 126 -1.95 -7.52 -13.05
CA ASN A 126 -3.26 -7.61 -13.71
C ASN A 126 -4.03 -6.28 -13.60
N ARG A 127 -4.15 -5.72 -12.39
CA ARG A 127 -4.82 -4.44 -12.09
C ARG A 127 -4.15 -3.77 -10.91
N VAL A 128 -4.31 -2.46 -10.81
CA VAL A 128 -3.85 -1.66 -9.66
C VAL A 128 -5.04 -0.96 -9.00
N VAL A 129 -5.05 -0.99 -7.67
CA VAL A 129 -5.83 -0.07 -6.85
C VAL A 129 -4.85 0.79 -6.06
N ALA A 130 -4.79 2.07 -6.38
CA ALA A 130 -3.92 3.04 -5.72
C ALA A 130 -4.75 3.93 -4.79
N THR A 131 -4.58 3.77 -3.47
CA THR A 131 -5.43 4.41 -2.47
C THR A 131 -4.67 5.44 -1.65
N SER A 132 -5.32 6.61 -1.41
CA SER A 132 -4.88 7.65 -0.47
C SER A 132 -3.42 8.09 -0.72
N SER A 133 -3.07 8.40 -1.98
CA SER A 133 -1.69 8.69 -2.35
C SER A 133 -1.56 9.84 -3.35
N HIS A 134 -0.38 10.41 -3.40
CA HIS A 134 0.09 11.35 -4.41
C HIS A 134 1.38 10.81 -5.04
N VAL A 135 1.80 11.33 -6.19
CA VAL A 135 3.00 10.87 -6.88
C VAL A 135 4.16 11.87 -6.86
N ASN A 136 3.92 13.08 -6.36
CA ASN A 136 4.96 14.08 -6.11
C ASN A 136 4.59 15.03 -4.97
N GLN A 137 5.57 15.78 -4.48
CA GLN A 137 5.39 16.69 -3.34
C GLN A 137 4.39 17.83 -3.64
N ALA A 138 4.27 18.28 -4.89
CA ALA A 138 3.30 19.30 -5.29
C ALA A 138 1.84 18.82 -5.17
N GLY A 139 1.62 17.52 -5.28
CA GLY A 139 0.30 16.90 -5.10
C GLY A 139 -0.10 16.66 -3.65
N GLN A 140 0.85 16.89 -2.72
CA GLN A 140 0.57 16.72 -1.30
C GLN A 140 -0.32 17.85 -0.80
N ASP A 141 -1.41 17.51 -0.11
CA ASP A 141 -2.11 18.47 0.74
C ASP A 141 -1.31 18.64 2.03
N ALA A 142 -1.30 19.83 2.62
CA ALA A 142 -0.75 20.07 3.95
C ALA A 142 -1.62 19.33 4.98
N ALA A 143 -1.56 18.02 4.94
CA ALA A 143 -2.36 17.18 5.79
C ALA A 143 -1.75 17.18 7.19
N GLU A 144 -2.58 17.48 8.16
CA GLU A 144 -2.26 17.49 9.57
C GLU A 144 -1.44 16.26 10.00
N PHE A 145 -1.75 15.07 9.45
CA PHE A 145 -1.05 13.83 9.77
C PHE A 145 0.45 13.86 9.39
N LEU A 146 0.80 14.37 8.20
CA LEU A 146 2.20 14.46 7.77
C LEU A 146 2.98 15.50 8.59
N ASP A 147 2.33 16.59 8.96
CA ASP A 147 2.92 17.59 9.83
C ASP A 147 3.13 17.04 11.26
N LEU A 148 2.23 16.21 11.77
CA LEU A 148 2.40 15.52 13.04
C LEU A 148 3.60 14.55 13.02
N ILE A 149 3.82 13.84 11.92
CA ILE A 149 5.01 13.00 11.73
C ILE A 149 6.27 13.87 11.65
N ARG A 150 6.30 14.90 10.80
CA ARG A 150 7.45 15.79 10.61
C ARG A 150 7.84 16.52 11.89
N SER A 151 6.88 17.05 12.62
CA SER A 151 7.10 17.74 13.90
C SER A 151 7.41 16.78 15.06
N ARG A 152 7.35 15.47 14.83
CA ARG A 152 7.50 14.44 15.88
C ARG A 152 6.51 14.65 17.02
N HIS A 153 5.24 14.92 16.70
CA HIS A 153 4.22 15.11 17.72
C HIS A 153 4.17 13.91 18.68
N PRO A 154 4.26 14.12 20.00
CA PRO A 154 4.47 13.03 20.97
C PRO A 154 3.46 11.89 20.85
N ALA A 155 2.16 12.19 20.77
CA ALA A 155 1.13 11.16 20.66
C ALA A 155 1.23 10.36 19.34
N THR A 156 1.62 11.01 18.24
CA THR A 156 1.83 10.34 16.93
C THR A 156 3.04 9.42 17.00
N VAL A 157 4.15 9.90 17.57
CA VAL A 157 5.36 9.10 17.74
C VAL A 157 5.11 7.90 18.65
N GLU A 158 4.38 8.08 19.75
CA GLU A 158 4.01 7.01 20.68
C GLU A 158 3.14 5.95 19.97
N PHE A 159 2.10 6.37 19.26
CA PHE A 159 1.23 5.46 18.49
C PHE A 159 2.01 4.63 17.47
N LEU A 160 2.88 5.28 16.66
CA LEU A 160 3.68 4.59 15.65
C LEU A 160 4.72 3.67 16.27
N ARG A 161 5.31 4.09 17.41
CA ARG A 161 6.28 3.31 18.18
C ARG A 161 5.64 2.04 18.75
N ASP A 162 4.47 2.16 19.35
CA ASP A 162 3.79 1.03 19.98
C ASP A 162 3.43 -0.04 18.95
N GLY A 163 2.94 0.35 17.78
CA GLY A 163 2.69 -0.56 16.67
C GLY A 163 3.95 -1.27 16.18
N TYR A 164 5.06 -0.55 16.05
CA TYR A 164 6.35 -1.11 15.65
C TYR A 164 6.92 -2.07 16.71
N VAL A 165 6.99 -1.63 17.96
CA VAL A 165 7.59 -2.39 19.05
C VAL A 165 6.84 -3.69 19.36
N ALA A 166 5.54 -3.71 19.12
CA ALA A 166 4.71 -4.90 19.35
C ALA A 166 5.13 -6.12 18.53
N VAL A 167 5.77 -5.91 17.36
CA VAL A 167 6.01 -6.98 16.38
C VAL A 167 7.42 -7.05 15.80
N THR A 168 8.20 -5.96 15.91
CA THR A 168 9.54 -5.89 15.29
C THR A 168 10.52 -6.92 15.86
N PRO A 169 11.33 -7.58 15.00
CA PRO A 169 12.42 -8.42 15.46
C PRO A 169 13.68 -7.64 15.86
N ASP A 170 13.78 -6.34 15.50
CA ASP A 170 14.98 -5.52 15.71
C ASP A 170 15.08 -4.95 17.12
N GLY A 171 14.02 -5.15 17.91
CA GLY A 171 13.93 -4.66 19.27
C GLY A 171 13.41 -3.23 19.41
N PRO A 172 12.94 -2.85 20.62
CA PRO A 172 12.22 -1.60 20.83
C PRO A 172 13.05 -0.33 20.63
N ASP A 173 14.36 -0.42 20.82
CA ASP A 173 15.27 0.72 20.69
C ASP A 173 15.55 1.08 19.23
N HIS A 174 15.28 0.16 18.29
CA HIS A 174 15.50 0.36 16.87
C HIS A 174 14.45 1.29 16.21
N PHE A 175 13.31 1.54 16.84
CA PHE A 175 12.25 2.40 16.31
C PHE A 175 12.76 3.76 15.83
N GLY A 176 13.67 4.38 16.60
CA GLY A 176 14.25 5.69 16.25
C GLY A 176 15.00 5.68 14.92
N VAL A 177 15.62 4.56 14.55
CA VAL A 177 16.32 4.37 13.28
C VAL A 177 15.32 4.28 12.14
N VAL A 178 14.32 3.41 12.26
CA VAL A 178 13.26 3.22 11.24
C VAL A 178 12.46 4.50 11.05
N TYR A 179 12.10 5.18 12.14
CA TYR A 179 11.42 6.47 12.09
C TYR A 179 12.23 7.51 11.30
N GLY A 180 13.53 7.61 11.58
CA GLY A 180 14.42 8.53 10.87
C GLY A 180 14.56 8.20 9.37
N LYS A 181 14.68 6.92 9.00
CA LYS A 181 14.73 6.46 7.62
C LYS A 181 13.43 6.77 6.87
N THR A 182 12.29 6.48 7.48
CA THR A 182 10.96 6.73 6.90
C THR A 182 10.72 8.22 6.71
N LEU A 183 11.02 9.04 7.72
CA LEU A 183 10.88 10.50 7.62
C LEU A 183 11.76 11.05 6.49
N ALA A 184 13.03 10.65 6.43
CA ALA A 184 13.95 11.08 5.39
C ALA A 184 13.52 10.65 3.98
N MET A 185 12.80 9.53 3.83
CA MET A 185 12.17 9.12 2.59
C MET A 185 10.99 10.04 2.27
N LEU A 186 10.03 10.21 3.19
CA LEU A 186 8.83 11.02 2.98
C LEU A 186 9.12 12.50 2.66
N GLU A 187 10.28 13.02 3.07
CA GLU A 187 10.73 14.37 2.73
C GLU A 187 11.19 14.53 1.28
N ARG A 188 11.50 13.44 0.59
CA ARG A 188 12.05 13.42 -0.77
C ARG A 188 11.20 12.69 -1.78
N GLU A 189 10.43 11.71 -1.34
CA GLU A 189 9.68 10.78 -2.17
C GLU A 189 8.20 10.72 -1.73
N PRO A 190 7.25 10.52 -2.64
CA PRO A 190 7.49 10.45 -4.08
C PRO A 190 7.78 11.83 -4.69
N ASP A 191 8.59 11.85 -5.76
CA ASP A 191 8.82 13.04 -6.59
C ASP A 191 8.82 12.63 -8.07
N LEU A 192 7.68 12.12 -8.53
CA LEU A 192 7.50 11.64 -9.90
C LEU A 192 6.79 12.69 -10.75
N GLU A 193 7.29 12.89 -11.96
CA GLU A 193 6.52 13.61 -12.97
C GLU A 193 5.25 12.83 -13.33
N LEU A 194 4.11 13.51 -13.46
CA LEU A 194 2.83 12.87 -13.81
C LEU A 194 2.93 12.07 -15.12
N SER A 195 3.78 12.49 -16.06
CA SER A 195 4.04 11.79 -17.32
C SER A 195 4.56 10.37 -17.14
N VAL A 196 5.16 10.05 -16.00
CA VAL A 196 5.61 8.69 -15.64
C VAL A 196 4.43 7.71 -15.63
N LEU A 197 3.23 8.17 -15.26
CA LEU A 197 2.01 7.36 -15.20
C LEU A 197 1.51 6.90 -16.57
N ALA A 198 1.90 7.57 -17.66
CA ALA A 198 1.56 7.13 -19.02
C ALA A 198 2.14 5.74 -19.36
N GLY A 199 3.16 5.30 -18.65
CA GLY A 199 3.73 3.95 -18.79
C GLY A 199 3.03 2.87 -17.97
N VAL A 200 2.01 3.19 -17.17
CA VAL A 200 1.23 2.24 -16.38
C VAL A 200 0.07 1.74 -17.24
N VAL A 201 0.30 0.64 -17.96
CA VAL A 201 -0.70 0.08 -18.90
C VAL A 201 -1.77 -0.78 -18.22
N ALA A 202 -1.51 -1.27 -17.01
CA ALA A 202 -2.48 -2.04 -16.23
C ALA A 202 -3.70 -1.17 -15.89
N PRO A 203 -4.93 -1.68 -16.00
CA PRO A 203 -6.11 -0.98 -15.53
C PRO A 203 -5.94 -0.56 -14.07
N THR A 204 -6.14 0.74 -13.79
CA THR A 204 -5.84 1.33 -12.50
C THR A 204 -7.03 2.09 -11.93
N LEU A 205 -7.46 1.72 -10.73
CA LEU A 205 -8.42 2.49 -9.94
C LEU A 205 -7.66 3.35 -8.92
N VAL A 206 -7.80 4.65 -9.02
CA VAL A 206 -7.32 5.58 -7.99
C VAL A 206 -8.48 5.84 -7.04
N VAL A 207 -8.29 5.51 -5.75
CA VAL A 207 -9.29 5.74 -4.70
C VAL A 207 -8.77 6.84 -3.78
N ALA A 208 -9.46 7.97 -3.77
CA ALA A 208 -9.11 9.10 -2.92
C ALA A 208 -10.13 9.27 -1.79
N PRO A 209 -9.71 9.51 -0.54
CA PRO A 209 -10.58 10.09 0.46
C PRO A 209 -10.83 11.57 0.13
N ASP A 210 -11.98 12.10 0.52
CA ASP A 210 -12.31 13.52 0.34
C ASP A 210 -11.53 14.45 1.30
N HIS A 211 -10.96 13.89 2.38
CA HIS A 211 -10.07 14.54 3.34
C HIS A 211 -8.77 13.74 3.51
N GLY A 212 -7.94 13.71 2.47
CA GLY A 212 -6.68 12.92 2.44
C GLY A 212 -5.42 13.76 2.41
N VAL A 213 -4.28 13.06 2.31
CA VAL A 213 -2.95 13.69 2.18
C VAL A 213 -2.65 14.17 0.75
N ALA A 214 -3.48 13.79 -0.22
CA ALA A 214 -3.35 14.20 -1.61
C ALA A 214 -4.44 15.21 -1.97
N ARG A 215 -4.07 16.28 -2.64
CA ARG A 215 -5.02 17.24 -3.21
C ARG A 215 -5.86 16.54 -4.28
N LEU A 216 -7.18 16.75 -4.25
CA LEU A 216 -8.10 16.11 -5.21
C LEU A 216 -7.86 16.52 -6.66
N ASP A 217 -7.40 17.75 -6.92
CA ASP A 217 -7.01 18.18 -8.26
C ASP A 217 -5.79 17.40 -8.77
N HIS A 218 -4.79 17.14 -7.91
CA HIS A 218 -3.65 16.28 -8.25
C HIS A 218 -4.08 14.82 -8.50
N VAL A 219 -4.99 14.28 -7.68
CA VAL A 219 -5.56 12.94 -7.91
C VAL A 219 -6.24 12.85 -9.28
N LEU A 220 -6.98 13.89 -9.67
CA LEU A 220 -7.59 13.96 -11.00
C LEU A 220 -6.56 14.01 -12.12
N GLU A 221 -5.46 14.74 -11.92
CA GLU A 221 -4.33 14.76 -12.86
C GLU A 221 -3.65 13.40 -12.96
N MET A 222 -3.45 12.67 -11.85
CA MET A 222 -2.95 11.30 -11.87
C MET A 222 -3.83 10.38 -12.73
N VAL A 223 -5.15 10.42 -12.52
CA VAL A 223 -6.10 9.61 -13.29
C VAL A 223 -6.05 9.95 -14.78
N ARG A 224 -5.94 11.22 -15.15
CA ARG A 224 -5.82 11.67 -16.55
C ARG A 224 -4.51 11.26 -17.20
N ALA A 225 -3.44 11.12 -16.42
CA ALA A 225 -2.13 10.68 -16.91
C ALA A 225 -2.04 9.15 -17.11
N LEU A 226 -2.93 8.37 -16.47
CA LEU A 226 -3.02 6.92 -16.60
C LEU A 226 -3.79 6.55 -17.88
N PRO A 227 -3.24 5.68 -18.76
CA PRO A 227 -3.95 5.25 -19.97
C PRO A 227 -5.30 4.58 -19.70
N ASN A 228 -5.38 3.80 -18.62
CA ASN A 228 -6.57 3.05 -18.20
C ASN A 228 -6.96 3.42 -16.76
N GLY A 229 -6.99 4.74 -16.48
CA GLY A 229 -7.27 5.28 -15.14
C GLY A 229 -8.76 5.41 -14.85
N ARG A 230 -9.17 5.00 -13.65
CA ARG A 230 -10.51 5.21 -13.08
C ARG A 230 -10.39 5.93 -11.75
N LEU A 231 -11.41 6.70 -11.38
CA LEU A 231 -11.45 7.47 -10.14
C LEU A 231 -12.65 7.08 -9.28
N ALA A 232 -12.38 6.90 -8.00
CA ALA A 232 -13.40 6.93 -6.97
C ALA A 232 -12.98 7.91 -5.88
N VAL A 233 -13.91 8.75 -5.44
CA VAL A 233 -13.73 9.60 -4.25
C VAL A 233 -14.72 9.13 -3.19
N LEU A 234 -14.22 8.78 -2.02
CA LEU A 234 -15.03 8.29 -0.91
C LEU A 234 -14.91 9.23 0.29
N PRO A 235 -15.99 9.37 1.09
CA PRO A 235 -15.91 10.08 2.36
C PRO A 235 -14.89 9.38 3.29
N GLY A 236 -13.94 10.13 3.83
CA GLY A 236 -12.97 9.60 4.77
C GLY A 236 -11.65 10.35 4.80
N THR A 237 -10.68 9.81 5.57
CA THR A 237 -9.36 10.39 5.74
C THR A 237 -8.26 9.55 5.07
N HIS A 238 -7.00 9.87 5.35
CA HIS A 238 -5.86 9.12 4.83
C HIS A 238 -5.94 7.61 5.11
N ILE A 239 -6.58 7.21 6.21
CA ILE A 239 -6.71 5.80 6.61
C ILE A 239 -8.01 5.14 6.10
N LEU A 240 -8.54 5.61 4.99
CA LEU A 240 -9.80 5.17 4.37
C LEU A 240 -10.03 3.64 4.36
N PRO A 241 -9.06 2.77 4.03
CA PRO A 241 -9.28 1.32 4.03
C PRO A 241 -9.62 0.75 5.41
N VAL A 242 -9.22 1.45 6.48
CA VAL A 242 -9.45 1.03 7.88
C VAL A 242 -10.71 1.64 8.46
N GLU A 243 -10.97 2.92 8.17
CA GLU A 243 -12.08 3.66 8.78
C GLU A 243 -13.42 3.45 8.07
N ALA A 244 -13.41 3.12 6.78
CA ALA A 244 -14.62 2.91 5.98
C ALA A 244 -14.53 1.63 5.11
N PRO A 245 -14.22 0.45 5.69
CA PRO A 245 -14.09 -0.79 4.94
C PRO A 245 -15.40 -1.18 4.23
N GLU A 246 -16.55 -0.80 4.76
CA GLU A 246 -17.87 -1.04 4.17
C GLU A 246 -18.10 -0.27 2.86
N LEU A 247 -17.36 0.80 2.61
CA LEU A 247 -17.35 1.54 1.33
C LEU A 247 -16.21 1.05 0.44
N PHE A 248 -15.04 0.84 1.03
CA PHE A 248 -13.81 0.50 0.32
C PHE A 248 -13.83 -0.93 -0.24
N ASN A 249 -14.15 -1.92 0.60
CA ASN A 249 -14.04 -3.33 0.22
C ASN A 249 -14.95 -3.71 -0.97
N PRO A 250 -16.26 -3.38 -1.00
CA PRO A 250 -17.11 -3.72 -2.12
C PRO A 250 -16.68 -3.05 -3.43
N LEU A 251 -16.22 -1.79 -3.37
CA LEU A 251 -15.71 -1.07 -4.53
C LEU A 251 -14.49 -1.79 -5.12
N VAL A 252 -13.50 -2.08 -4.28
CA VAL A 252 -12.25 -2.72 -4.71
C VAL A 252 -12.50 -4.14 -5.23
N ILE A 253 -13.26 -4.95 -4.50
CA ILE A 253 -13.60 -6.31 -4.92
C ILE A 253 -14.30 -6.30 -6.28
N SER A 254 -15.30 -5.43 -6.47
CA SER A 254 -16.01 -5.30 -7.75
C SER A 254 -15.07 -4.90 -8.89
N TYR A 255 -14.17 -3.95 -8.64
CA TYR A 255 -13.20 -3.50 -9.63
C TYR A 255 -12.18 -4.58 -10.00
N LEU A 256 -11.71 -5.37 -9.04
CA LEU A 256 -10.76 -6.46 -9.29
C LEU A 256 -11.40 -7.64 -10.03
N ALA A 257 -12.69 -7.90 -9.80
CA ALA A 257 -13.43 -9.02 -10.43
C ALA A 257 -13.80 -8.77 -11.89
N ALA A 258 -14.10 -7.52 -12.26
CA ALA A 258 -14.57 -7.18 -13.61
C ALA A 258 -14.10 -5.77 -14.03
N GLU A 259 -13.93 -5.57 -15.31
CA GLU A 259 -13.66 -4.25 -15.86
C GLU A 259 -14.97 -3.45 -15.94
N PRO A 260 -15.02 -2.25 -15.32
CA PRO A 260 -16.20 -1.40 -15.46
C PRO A 260 -16.33 -0.91 -16.92
N PRO A 261 -17.57 -0.72 -17.42
CA PRO A 261 -17.77 -0.26 -18.79
C PRO A 261 -17.19 1.15 -19.00
N ASP A 262 -16.60 1.38 -20.17
CA ASP A 262 -16.02 2.68 -20.55
C ASP A 262 -17.07 3.70 -20.97
N HIS A 263 -18.22 3.24 -21.43
CA HIS A 263 -19.32 4.07 -21.88
C HIS A 263 -20.66 3.36 -21.65
N TRP A 264 -21.72 4.15 -21.61
CA TRP A 264 -23.05 3.59 -21.48
C TRP A 264 -23.44 2.83 -22.76
N VAL A 265 -23.87 1.59 -22.58
CA VAL A 265 -24.43 0.75 -23.64
C VAL A 265 -25.88 0.48 -23.25
N PRO A 266 -26.89 0.81 -24.09
CA PRO A 266 -28.30 0.59 -23.80
C PRO A 266 -28.69 -0.88 -23.78
#